data_1ed80ffa6c0c16ca30c77d2939b1fad3
#
_entry.id   1ed80ffa6c0c16ca30c77d2939b1fad3
#
_cell.length_a   1.000
_cell.length_b   1.000
_cell.length_c   1.000
_cell.angle_alpha   90.00
_cell.angle_beta   90.00
_cell.angle_gamma   90.00
#
_symmetry.space_group_name_H-M   'P 1'
#
loop_
_entity.id
_entity.type
_entity.pdbx_description
1 polymer ?
#
loop_
_entity_poly.entity_id
_entity_poly.type
_entity_poly.pdbx_seq_one_letter_code
_entity_poly.pdbx_strand_id
1 'polypeptide(L)'
;MEAKRVSVFAIIAILSLGLLILAAEANDGKTDVKTVKGKKLCRKKEWECNTWSEFCCNETISDVFQVYQFENLFSKRNTPVAHAVGFWDYQSFIIAANIYEPLGFGTTGGKQMQMKEIAAFLGHVGSKTSCGYGVATGGPLAWGLCYNREMSPSQSYCDDFYKFEFPCAPGAEYYGRGALPIYWNYNYGAAGKALKADLLNHPEYIEQNATLAFQAAIWKWITPVKKGQPSAHDVFVGNWKPTKNDTLAKRVPGFGATMNLLYGDLTCGKGDVDSMNNIVSHYLYYLDLLGVGREQAGPHDVLTCAEQGLFNPPDSPAAVAASS
;
A
#
# COMPACT_ATOMS: atom_id res chain seq x y z
N MET A 1 48.10 36.81 31.02
CA MET A 1 47.01 35.91 30.63
C MET A 1 45.81 36.77 30.20
N GLU A 2 45.72 37.07 28.92
CA GLU A 2 44.56 37.81 28.35
C GLU A 2 43.57 36.80 27.80
N ALA A 3 42.39 36.73 28.42
CA ALA A 3 41.26 35.96 27.95
C ALA A 3 40.59 36.72 26.79
N LYS A 4 40.65 36.18 25.57
CA LYS A 4 39.93 36.70 24.41
C LYS A 4 38.43 36.58 24.65
N ARG A 5 37.76 37.70 24.87
CA ARG A 5 36.30 37.79 24.81
C ARG A 5 35.85 37.57 23.35
N VAL A 6 35.40 36.38 23.02
CA VAL A 6 34.68 36.14 21.76
C VAL A 6 33.32 36.84 21.88
N SER A 7 33.07 37.81 21.02
CA SER A 7 31.88 38.66 21.06
C SER A 7 30.62 37.79 20.77
N VAL A 8 29.70 37.81 21.72
CA VAL A 8 28.37 37.17 21.62
C VAL A 8 27.60 37.65 20.36
N PHE A 9 27.91 38.85 19.90
CA PHE A 9 27.32 39.43 18.68
C PHE A 9 27.73 38.69 17.39
N ALA A 10 28.91 38.08 17.33
CA ALA A 10 29.32 37.30 16.16
C ALA A 10 28.55 35.97 16.05
N ILE A 11 28.18 35.36 17.17
CA ILE A 11 27.41 34.10 17.20
C ILE A 11 25.95 34.36 16.82
N ILE A 12 25.37 35.47 17.27
CA ILE A 12 23.98 35.84 16.91
C ILE A 12 23.89 36.18 15.42
N ALA A 13 24.90 36.86 14.84
CA ALA A 13 24.93 37.18 13.42
C ALA A 13 25.05 35.92 12.53
N ILE A 14 25.79 34.91 12.95
CA ILE A 14 25.92 33.64 12.21
C ILE A 14 24.63 32.82 12.30
N LEU A 15 23.96 32.80 13.45
CA LEU A 15 22.67 32.12 13.62
C LEU A 15 21.53 32.79 12.83
N SER A 16 21.53 34.16 12.75
CA SER A 16 20.52 34.86 11.94
C SER A 16 20.75 34.70 10.43
N LEU A 17 22.01 34.61 9.98
CA LEU A 17 22.33 34.35 8.57
C LEU A 17 22.00 32.90 8.17
N GLY A 18 22.21 31.94 9.07
CA GLY A 18 21.82 30.53 8.85
C GLY A 18 20.30 30.36 8.76
N LEU A 19 19.50 31.07 9.54
CA LEU A 19 18.03 31.07 9.43
C LEU A 19 17.53 31.74 8.15
N LEU A 20 18.21 32.76 7.65
CA LEU A 20 17.87 33.43 6.39
C LEU A 20 18.19 32.58 5.16
N ILE A 21 19.23 31.75 5.22
CA ILE A 21 19.58 30.82 4.11
C ILE A 21 18.60 29.64 4.07
N LEU A 22 18.12 29.14 5.22
CA LEU A 22 17.09 28.10 5.27
C LEU A 22 15.70 28.59 4.84
N ALA A 23 15.43 29.89 4.88
CA ALA A 23 14.19 30.49 4.40
C ALA A 23 14.21 30.80 2.89
N ALA A 24 15.36 30.73 2.22
CA ALA A 24 15.50 31.08 0.80
C ALA A 24 15.40 29.87 -0.16
N GLU A 25 15.42 28.62 0.32
CA GLU A 25 15.27 27.42 -0.51
C GLU A 25 13.84 26.84 -0.54
N ALA A 26 12.88 27.49 0.09
CA ALA A 26 11.48 27.06 0.10
C ALA A 26 10.61 27.93 -0.80
N ASN A 27 11.02 28.17 -2.06
CA ASN A 27 10.09 28.80 -2.99
C ASN A 27 10.48 28.57 -4.45
N ASP A 28 9.97 27.50 -5.05
CA ASP A 28 9.55 27.48 -6.46
C ASP A 28 8.61 26.31 -6.78
N GLY A 29 7.56 26.13 -6.00
CA GLY A 29 6.37 25.42 -6.40
C GLY A 29 5.27 26.45 -6.68
N LYS A 30 5.11 26.90 -7.93
CA LYS A 30 3.93 27.66 -8.35
C LYS A 30 2.69 26.81 -8.09
N THR A 31 2.10 26.95 -6.91
CA THR A 31 0.79 26.37 -6.62
C THR A 31 -0.23 27.03 -7.53
N ASP A 32 -0.94 26.26 -8.33
CA ASP A 32 -2.09 26.69 -9.15
C ASP A 32 -3.29 27.16 -8.29
N VAL A 33 -3.01 27.72 -7.11
CA VAL A 33 -4.01 28.14 -6.13
C VAL A 33 -4.19 29.65 -6.18
N LYS A 34 -5.39 30.08 -6.50
CA LYS A 34 -5.84 31.49 -6.39
C LYS A 34 -6.65 31.70 -5.12
N THR A 35 -6.40 32.79 -4.42
CA THR A 35 -7.25 33.21 -3.32
C THR A 35 -8.31 34.17 -3.85
N VAL A 36 -9.59 33.81 -3.71
CA VAL A 36 -10.74 34.65 -4.06
C VAL A 36 -11.58 34.79 -2.81
N LYS A 37 -11.84 36.03 -2.36
CA LYS A 37 -12.61 36.33 -1.13
C LYS A 37 -12.13 35.56 0.11
N GLY A 38 -10.80 35.40 0.27
CA GLY A 38 -10.20 34.70 1.43
C GLY A 38 -10.25 33.17 1.36
N LYS A 39 -10.78 32.57 0.27
CA LYS A 39 -10.82 31.14 0.05
C LYS A 39 -9.80 30.74 -1.03
N LYS A 40 -9.11 29.64 -0.84
CA LYS A 40 -8.24 29.07 -1.87
C LYS A 40 -9.08 28.34 -2.92
N LEU A 41 -8.87 28.66 -4.18
CA LEU A 41 -9.52 28.01 -5.31
C LEU A 41 -8.50 27.25 -6.14
N CYS A 42 -8.82 26.02 -6.50
CA CYS A 42 -8.06 25.24 -7.46
C CYS A 42 -8.39 25.70 -8.89
N ARG A 43 -7.38 26.20 -9.64
CA ARG A 43 -7.58 26.69 -11.03
C ARG A 43 -8.02 25.61 -12.00
N LYS A 44 -7.64 24.35 -11.78
CA LYS A 44 -7.93 23.25 -12.70
C LYS A 44 -9.31 22.66 -12.54
N LYS A 45 -9.92 22.77 -11.35
CA LYS A 45 -11.17 22.06 -11.00
C LYS A 45 -12.25 22.98 -10.42
N GLU A 46 -11.99 24.29 -10.26
CA GLU A 46 -12.90 25.32 -9.71
C GLU A 46 -13.52 24.99 -8.35
N TRP A 47 -12.92 24.09 -7.57
CA TRP A 47 -13.42 23.71 -6.24
C TRP A 47 -12.67 24.45 -5.11
N GLU A 48 -13.42 24.76 -4.06
CA GLU A 48 -12.90 25.46 -2.90
C GLU A 48 -12.06 24.52 -2.02
N CYS A 49 -10.88 24.97 -1.65
CA CYS A 49 -10.01 24.27 -0.73
C CYS A 49 -10.34 24.66 0.70
N ASN A 50 -10.78 23.72 1.50
CA ASN A 50 -11.11 23.94 2.90
C ASN A 50 -9.88 23.84 3.82
N THR A 51 -8.73 23.45 3.31
CA THR A 51 -7.49 23.29 4.06
C THR A 51 -6.35 24.11 3.49
N TRP A 52 -5.33 24.40 4.30
CA TRP A 52 -4.11 25.09 3.90
C TRP A 52 -3.07 24.14 3.27
N SER A 53 -3.50 22.94 2.82
CA SER A 53 -2.65 21.95 2.21
C SER A 53 -2.03 22.45 0.91
N GLU A 54 -0.78 22.14 0.67
CA GLU A 54 -0.10 22.30 -0.64
C GLU A 54 -0.76 21.44 -1.74
N PHE A 55 -1.46 20.37 -1.35
CA PHE A 55 -2.24 19.49 -2.23
C PHE A 55 -3.66 20.00 -2.54
N CYS A 56 -3.96 21.25 -2.20
CA CYS A 56 -5.29 21.85 -2.34
C CYS A 56 -5.95 21.68 -3.71
N CYS A 57 -5.16 21.56 -4.78
CA CYS A 57 -5.66 21.37 -6.13
C CYS A 57 -5.73 19.91 -6.59
N ASN A 58 -5.25 19.00 -5.78
CA ASN A 58 -5.25 17.56 -6.07
C ASN A 58 -6.25 16.88 -5.14
N GLU A 59 -7.06 16.01 -5.70
CA GLU A 59 -7.90 15.11 -4.91
C GLU A 59 -6.99 14.15 -4.16
N THR A 60 -7.20 14.02 -2.86
CA THR A 60 -6.43 13.12 -1.99
C THR A 60 -7.30 11.96 -1.55
N ILE A 61 -6.72 10.88 -1.09
CA ILE A 61 -7.47 9.73 -0.55
C ILE A 61 -8.35 10.17 0.62
N SER A 62 -7.89 11.13 1.44
CA SER A 62 -8.69 11.65 2.56
C SER A 62 -9.92 12.43 2.14
N ASP A 63 -10.06 12.84 0.87
CA ASP A 63 -11.29 13.48 0.37
C ASP A 63 -12.39 12.44 0.09
N VAL A 64 -12.03 11.19 -0.17
CA VAL A 64 -12.95 10.11 -0.53
C VAL A 64 -13.08 9.02 0.52
N PHE A 65 -12.05 8.80 1.33
CA PHE A 65 -11.99 7.76 2.35
C PHE A 65 -11.71 8.37 3.73
N GLN A 66 -12.69 8.27 4.62
CA GLN A 66 -12.72 8.93 5.92
C GLN A 66 -12.34 7.99 7.07
N VAL A 67 -11.94 8.57 8.21
CA VAL A 67 -11.56 7.81 9.41
C VAL A 67 -12.63 6.81 9.86
N TYR A 68 -13.92 7.22 9.86
CA TYR A 68 -15.01 6.32 10.30
C TYR A 68 -15.18 5.11 9.37
N GLN A 69 -14.85 5.25 8.08
CA GLN A 69 -14.87 4.13 7.12
C GLN A 69 -13.77 3.13 7.43
N PHE A 70 -12.55 3.60 7.70
CA PHE A 70 -11.45 2.74 8.15
C PHE A 70 -11.80 2.01 9.46
N GLU A 71 -12.37 2.72 10.43
CA GLU A 71 -12.82 2.15 11.70
C GLU A 71 -13.90 1.06 11.51
N ASN A 72 -14.81 1.26 10.57
CA ASN A 72 -15.85 0.28 10.24
C ASN A 72 -15.25 -0.97 9.56
N LEU A 73 -14.35 -0.79 8.59
CA LEU A 73 -13.71 -1.92 7.88
C LEU A 73 -12.94 -2.83 8.85
N PHE A 74 -12.24 -2.26 9.82
CA PHE A 74 -11.33 -2.94 10.73
C PHE A 74 -11.79 -2.86 12.19
N SER A 75 -13.08 -2.97 12.41
CA SER A 75 -13.72 -2.74 13.75
C SER A 75 -13.22 -3.69 14.84
N LYS A 76 -12.63 -4.84 14.48
CA LYS A 76 -12.12 -5.84 15.44
C LYS A 76 -10.61 -5.81 15.65
N ARG A 77 -9.84 -4.95 14.91
CA ARG A 77 -8.36 -4.92 14.95
C ARG A 77 -7.76 -4.62 16.34
N ASN A 78 -8.50 -3.91 17.19
CA ASN A 78 -8.05 -3.53 18.54
C ASN A 78 -8.79 -4.27 19.66
N THR A 79 -9.42 -5.41 19.35
CA THR A 79 -10.02 -6.26 20.40
C THR A 79 -8.90 -6.99 21.18
N PRO A 80 -9.16 -7.41 22.44
CA PRO A 80 -8.13 -8.06 23.27
C PRO A 80 -7.53 -9.34 22.69
N VAL A 81 -8.22 -9.97 21.73
CA VAL A 81 -7.76 -11.20 21.06
C VAL A 81 -7.00 -10.92 19.74
N ALA A 82 -6.92 -9.67 19.32
CA ALA A 82 -6.11 -9.31 18.17
C ALA A 82 -4.61 -9.30 18.54
N HIS A 83 -3.76 -9.67 17.58
CA HIS A 83 -2.32 -9.80 17.83
C HIS A 83 -1.53 -8.50 17.62
N ALA A 84 -2.09 -7.54 16.87
CA ALA A 84 -1.48 -6.24 16.58
C ALA A 84 -2.28 -5.07 17.19
N VAL A 85 -2.77 -5.25 18.42
CA VAL A 85 -3.55 -4.22 19.12
C VAL A 85 -2.78 -2.90 19.20
N GLY A 86 -3.42 -1.80 18.78
CA GLY A 86 -2.84 -0.45 18.82
C GLY A 86 -1.79 -0.15 17.74
N PHE A 87 -1.45 -1.12 16.88
CA PHE A 87 -0.47 -0.91 15.82
C PHE A 87 -1.05 -0.19 14.61
N TRP A 88 -2.24 -0.61 14.13
CA TRP A 88 -2.86 -0.11 12.91
C TRP A 88 -3.80 1.05 13.16
N ASP A 89 -3.64 2.15 12.43
CA ASP A 89 -4.51 3.32 12.50
C ASP A 89 -4.71 3.98 11.13
N TYR A 90 -5.78 4.78 11.01
CA TYR A 90 -6.12 5.51 9.80
C TYR A 90 -5.05 6.52 9.40
N GLN A 91 -4.45 7.23 10.37
CA GLN A 91 -3.46 8.25 10.09
C GLN A 91 -2.21 7.67 9.44
N SER A 92 -1.74 6.53 9.94
CA SER A 92 -0.63 5.78 9.35
C SER A 92 -0.93 5.35 7.91
N PHE A 93 -2.18 4.92 7.63
CA PHE A 93 -2.60 4.59 6.26
C PHE A 93 -2.58 5.81 5.35
N ILE A 94 -3.14 6.95 5.76
CA ILE A 94 -3.20 8.17 4.94
C ILE A 94 -1.80 8.74 4.69
N ILE A 95 -0.93 8.80 5.71
CA ILE A 95 0.46 9.25 5.53
C ILE A 95 1.19 8.37 4.52
N ALA A 96 1.01 7.06 4.59
CA ALA A 96 1.59 6.13 3.63
C ALA A 96 1.04 6.35 2.21
N ALA A 97 -0.28 6.51 2.09
CA ALA A 97 -0.97 6.66 0.81
C ALA A 97 -0.59 7.94 0.08
N ASN A 98 -0.41 9.05 0.80
CA ASN A 98 -0.06 10.35 0.23
C ASN A 98 1.20 10.31 -0.66
N ILE A 99 2.14 9.42 -0.36
CA ILE A 99 3.37 9.25 -1.16
C ILE A 99 3.05 8.69 -2.56
N TYR A 100 1.98 7.89 -2.67
CA TYR A 100 1.61 7.18 -3.89
C TYR A 100 0.43 7.80 -4.65
N GLU A 101 -0.22 8.82 -4.09
CA GLU A 101 -1.27 9.60 -4.78
C GLU A 101 -0.79 10.19 -6.11
N PRO A 102 0.43 10.76 -6.22
CA PRO A 102 0.95 11.23 -7.49
C PRO A 102 1.15 10.14 -8.54
N LEU A 103 1.24 8.88 -8.12
CA LEU A 103 1.33 7.70 -8.98
C LEU A 103 -0.05 7.10 -9.30
N GLY A 104 -1.13 7.68 -8.76
CA GLY A 104 -2.52 7.32 -9.06
C GLY A 104 -3.22 6.48 -8.01
N PHE A 105 -2.54 6.00 -6.96
CA PHE A 105 -3.16 5.19 -5.91
C PHE A 105 -4.30 5.93 -5.22
N GLY A 106 -5.52 5.38 -5.30
CA GLY A 106 -6.74 5.95 -4.71
C GLY A 106 -7.17 7.29 -5.32
N THR A 107 -6.51 7.76 -6.40
CA THR A 107 -6.79 9.04 -7.06
C THR A 107 -7.07 8.90 -8.56
N THR A 108 -6.97 7.68 -9.10
CA THR A 108 -7.25 7.40 -10.52
C THR A 108 -8.74 7.19 -10.77
N GLY A 109 -9.25 7.78 -11.84
CA GLY A 109 -10.66 7.72 -12.23
C GLY A 109 -11.55 8.67 -11.42
N GLY A 110 -12.86 8.49 -11.46
CA GLY A 110 -13.79 9.27 -10.64
C GLY A 110 -13.96 8.65 -9.25
N LYS A 111 -14.64 9.37 -8.36
CA LYS A 111 -14.84 8.98 -6.95
C LYS A 111 -15.22 7.50 -6.74
N GLN A 112 -16.08 6.96 -7.62
CA GLN A 112 -16.50 5.55 -7.53
C GLN A 112 -15.31 4.61 -7.77
N MET A 113 -14.46 4.86 -8.78
CA MET A 113 -13.28 4.04 -9.05
C MET A 113 -12.25 4.14 -7.93
N GLN A 114 -12.03 5.35 -7.39
CA GLN A 114 -11.14 5.59 -6.25
C GLN A 114 -11.58 4.78 -5.03
N MET A 115 -12.87 4.82 -4.68
CA MET A 115 -13.44 4.02 -3.60
C MET A 115 -13.34 2.52 -3.86
N LYS A 116 -13.56 2.08 -5.11
CA LYS A 116 -13.39 0.66 -5.50
C LYS A 116 -11.94 0.21 -5.35
N GLU A 117 -10.98 1.04 -5.75
CA GLU A 117 -9.55 0.71 -5.59
C GLU A 117 -9.15 0.62 -4.12
N ILE A 118 -9.59 1.57 -3.28
CA ILE A 118 -9.37 1.52 -1.84
C ILE A 118 -9.99 0.24 -1.24
N ALA A 119 -11.23 -0.10 -1.63
CA ALA A 119 -11.88 -1.34 -1.20
C ALA A 119 -11.10 -2.59 -1.65
N ALA A 120 -10.58 -2.59 -2.88
CA ALA A 120 -9.81 -3.70 -3.43
C ALA A 120 -8.49 -3.87 -2.69
N PHE A 121 -7.71 -2.82 -2.55
CA PHE A 121 -6.45 -2.83 -1.80
C PHE A 121 -6.68 -3.27 -0.35
N LEU A 122 -7.61 -2.64 0.36
CA LEU A 122 -7.93 -2.98 1.76
C LEU A 122 -8.57 -4.37 1.88
N GLY A 123 -9.27 -4.87 0.87
CA GLY A 123 -9.79 -6.23 0.81
C GLY A 123 -8.66 -7.28 0.83
N HIS A 124 -7.60 -7.04 0.06
CA HIS A 124 -6.39 -7.85 0.14
C HIS A 124 -5.74 -7.74 1.54
N VAL A 125 -5.59 -6.53 2.06
CA VAL A 125 -5.05 -6.30 3.41
C VAL A 125 -5.88 -7.05 4.45
N GLY A 126 -7.20 -6.89 4.42
CA GLY A 126 -8.12 -7.56 5.35
C GLY A 126 -7.95 -9.07 5.33
N SER A 127 -7.94 -9.68 4.12
CA SER A 127 -7.76 -11.12 3.96
C SER A 127 -6.42 -11.63 4.47
N LYS A 128 -5.32 -10.89 4.23
CA LYS A 128 -3.95 -11.34 4.56
C LYS A 128 -3.54 -11.09 6.01
N THR A 129 -4.29 -10.26 6.73
CA THR A 129 -4.01 -9.90 8.13
C THR A 129 -5.12 -10.33 9.09
N SER A 130 -6.13 -11.07 8.59
CA SER A 130 -7.30 -11.48 9.38
C SER A 130 -6.96 -12.61 10.36
N CYS A 131 -7.56 -12.54 11.55
CA CYS A 131 -7.69 -13.67 12.47
C CYS A 131 -9.16 -14.13 12.58
N GLY A 132 -10.03 -13.73 11.65
CA GLY A 132 -11.42 -14.13 11.61
C GLY A 132 -11.62 -15.58 11.22
N TYR A 133 -12.61 -16.22 11.78
CA TYR A 133 -13.06 -17.59 11.47
C TYR A 133 -14.60 -17.64 11.46
N GLY A 134 -15.16 -18.74 10.95
CA GLY A 134 -16.58 -18.85 10.60
C GLY A 134 -17.59 -18.38 11.65
N VAL A 135 -17.30 -18.54 12.95
CA VAL A 135 -18.17 -18.15 14.07
C VAL A 135 -17.66 -16.93 14.85
N ALA A 136 -16.67 -16.19 14.28
CA ALA A 136 -16.12 -15.01 14.94
C ALA A 136 -17.18 -13.91 15.11
N THR A 137 -17.15 -13.20 16.22
CA THR A 137 -18.08 -12.10 16.52
C THR A 137 -17.99 -11.00 15.48
N GLY A 138 -19.11 -10.65 14.87
CA GLY A 138 -19.17 -9.69 13.74
C GLY A 138 -18.90 -10.32 12.38
N GLY A 139 -18.75 -11.65 12.32
CA GLY A 139 -18.44 -12.41 11.13
C GLY A 139 -16.93 -12.49 10.83
N PRO A 140 -16.50 -13.45 9.99
CA PRO A 140 -15.09 -13.70 9.73
C PRO A 140 -14.38 -12.53 9.03
N LEU A 141 -15.09 -11.72 8.27
CA LEU A 141 -14.53 -10.63 7.46
C LEU A 141 -14.28 -9.33 8.24
N ALA A 142 -14.74 -9.22 9.48
CA ALA A 142 -14.58 -8.05 10.33
C ALA A 142 -13.19 -7.96 11.03
N TRP A 143 -12.34 -8.99 10.89
CA TRP A 143 -11.12 -9.20 11.66
C TRP A 143 -9.84 -8.88 10.89
N GLY A 144 -9.91 -8.09 9.85
CA GLY A 144 -8.71 -7.58 9.16
C GLY A 144 -7.85 -6.72 10.08
N LEU A 145 -6.57 -6.59 9.76
CA LEU A 145 -5.55 -5.89 10.56
C LEU A 145 -5.39 -6.44 11.98
N CYS A 146 -5.71 -7.73 12.17
CA CYS A 146 -5.48 -8.46 13.41
C CYS A 146 -4.00 -8.81 13.61
N TYR A 147 -3.29 -9.10 12.52
CA TYR A 147 -1.86 -9.41 12.50
C TYR A 147 -1.08 -8.30 11.78
N ASN A 148 0.18 -8.09 12.17
CA ASN A 148 1.16 -7.26 11.46
C ASN A 148 2.36 -8.08 10.97
N ARG A 149 2.41 -9.37 11.30
CA ARG A 149 3.45 -10.34 10.90
C ARG A 149 2.92 -11.76 10.89
N GLU A 150 3.65 -12.64 10.22
CA GLU A 150 3.49 -14.09 10.30
C GLU A 150 3.77 -14.58 11.73
N MET A 151 2.88 -15.42 12.27
CA MET A 151 2.94 -15.83 13.68
C MET A 151 3.79 -17.06 13.94
N SER A 152 3.99 -17.89 12.93
CA SER A 152 4.73 -19.16 13.06
C SER A 152 5.55 -19.41 11.80
N PRO A 153 6.60 -18.62 11.55
CA PRO A 153 7.42 -18.80 10.37
C PRO A 153 8.05 -20.20 10.36
N SER A 154 7.93 -20.88 9.22
CA SER A 154 8.47 -22.25 9.05
C SER A 154 9.93 -22.27 8.60
N GLN A 155 10.46 -21.11 8.19
CA GLN A 155 11.82 -20.94 7.65
C GLN A 155 12.28 -19.48 7.80
N SER A 156 13.57 -19.24 7.53
CA SER A 156 14.15 -17.87 7.60
C SER A 156 13.79 -16.98 6.42
N TYR A 157 13.25 -17.56 5.35
CA TYR A 157 12.97 -16.86 4.07
C TYR A 157 14.21 -16.16 3.49
N CYS A 158 15.37 -16.80 3.61
CA CYS A 158 16.62 -16.37 3.00
C CYS A 158 16.87 -17.21 1.74
N ASP A 159 16.96 -16.55 0.59
CA ASP A 159 17.24 -17.19 -0.69
C ASP A 159 18.64 -16.85 -1.17
N ASP A 160 19.51 -17.86 -1.20
CA ASP A 160 20.91 -17.73 -1.62
C ASP A 160 21.09 -17.36 -3.09
N PHE A 161 20.08 -17.58 -3.94
CA PHE A 161 20.15 -17.16 -5.35
C PHE A 161 20.31 -15.65 -5.48
N TYR A 162 19.70 -14.88 -4.56
CA TYR A 162 19.75 -13.42 -4.56
C TYR A 162 20.86 -12.83 -3.67
N LYS A 163 21.75 -13.63 -3.08
CA LYS A 163 22.76 -13.19 -2.12
C LYS A 163 23.74 -12.12 -2.61
N PHE A 164 23.95 -12.03 -3.92
CA PHE A 164 24.84 -11.02 -4.50
C PHE A 164 24.21 -9.63 -4.55
N GLU A 165 22.90 -9.55 -4.72
CA GLU A 165 22.18 -8.28 -4.77
C GLU A 165 21.54 -7.93 -3.41
N PHE A 166 21.01 -8.94 -2.72
CA PHE A 166 20.30 -8.81 -1.44
C PHE A 166 20.81 -9.89 -0.47
N PRO A 167 22.06 -9.76 0.06
CA PRO A 167 22.60 -10.73 1.01
C PRO A 167 21.75 -10.76 2.27
N CYS A 168 21.50 -11.96 2.80
CA CYS A 168 20.82 -12.08 4.09
C CYS A 168 21.72 -11.55 5.20
N ALA A 169 21.18 -10.65 6.01
CA ALA A 169 21.88 -10.15 7.19
C ALA A 169 21.97 -11.25 8.27
N PRO A 170 23.09 -11.36 9.01
CA PRO A 170 23.24 -12.34 10.07
C PRO A 170 22.13 -12.20 11.13
N GLY A 171 21.40 -13.28 11.38
CA GLY A 171 20.32 -13.32 12.36
C GLY A 171 19.01 -12.66 11.93
N ALA A 172 18.92 -12.09 10.74
CA ALA A 172 17.67 -11.57 10.20
C ALA A 172 16.80 -12.69 9.62
N GLU A 173 15.50 -12.59 9.83
CA GLU A 173 14.49 -13.49 9.29
C GLU A 173 13.51 -12.68 8.44
N TYR A 174 13.24 -13.15 7.21
CA TYR A 174 12.47 -12.42 6.21
C TYR A 174 11.07 -13.00 6.01
N TYR A 175 10.47 -13.45 7.12
CA TYR A 175 9.07 -13.90 7.14
C TYR A 175 8.09 -12.74 6.89
N GLY A 176 6.83 -13.09 6.66
CA GLY A 176 5.79 -12.14 6.27
C GLY A 176 5.52 -11.03 7.28
N ARG A 177 5.72 -9.76 6.88
CA ARG A 177 5.42 -8.57 7.70
C ARG A 177 4.67 -7.52 6.90
N GLY A 178 3.83 -6.77 7.58
CA GLY A 178 3.11 -5.62 7.03
C GLY A 178 1.68 -5.91 6.57
N ALA A 179 1.03 -4.90 5.99
CA ALA A 179 -0.38 -4.96 5.60
C ALA A 179 -0.65 -5.87 4.39
N LEU A 180 0.25 -5.89 3.39
CA LEU A 180 0.38 -6.95 2.38
C LEU A 180 1.72 -7.62 2.61
N PRO A 181 1.78 -8.73 3.35
CA PRO A 181 3.02 -9.26 3.87
C PRO A 181 4.12 -9.40 2.80
N ILE A 182 5.32 -8.92 3.15
CA ILE A 182 6.53 -9.06 2.35
C ILE A 182 7.33 -10.23 2.91
N TYR A 183 7.76 -11.12 2.06
CA TYR A 183 8.56 -12.31 2.35
C TYR A 183 9.85 -12.26 1.56
N TRP A 184 10.88 -12.98 2.00
CA TRP A 184 12.17 -13.20 1.36
C TRP A 184 13.10 -11.97 1.32
N ASN A 185 14.38 -12.23 1.52
CA ASN A 185 15.45 -11.21 1.54
C ASN A 185 15.42 -10.28 0.32
N TYR A 186 15.21 -10.80 -0.89
CA TYR A 186 15.19 -10.00 -2.12
C TYR A 186 13.99 -9.03 -2.17
N ASN A 187 12.81 -9.41 -1.66
CA ASN A 187 11.66 -8.50 -1.59
C ASN A 187 11.85 -7.44 -0.51
N TYR A 188 12.41 -7.81 0.65
CA TYR A 188 12.79 -6.82 1.68
C TYR A 188 13.84 -5.84 1.17
N GLY A 189 14.87 -6.34 0.45
CA GLY A 189 15.88 -5.50 -0.15
C GLY A 189 15.32 -4.56 -1.21
N ALA A 190 14.44 -5.05 -2.10
CA ALA A 190 13.80 -4.24 -3.13
C ALA A 190 12.88 -3.17 -2.52
N ALA A 191 12.04 -3.55 -1.53
CA ALA A 191 11.21 -2.62 -0.78
C ALA A 191 12.06 -1.57 -0.05
N GLY A 192 13.14 -2.00 0.61
CA GLY A 192 14.07 -1.12 1.32
C GLY A 192 14.69 -0.06 0.40
N LYS A 193 15.16 -0.46 -0.79
CA LYS A 193 15.66 0.49 -1.81
C LYS A 193 14.59 1.50 -2.21
N ALA A 194 13.36 1.04 -2.48
CA ALA A 194 12.26 1.89 -2.92
C ALA A 194 11.79 2.86 -1.81
N LEU A 195 11.72 2.39 -0.59
CA LEU A 195 11.22 3.14 0.58
C LEU A 195 12.32 3.95 1.29
N LYS A 196 13.59 3.81 0.84
CA LYS A 196 14.77 4.42 1.49
C LYS A 196 14.88 4.04 2.98
N ALA A 197 14.57 2.80 3.29
CA ALA A 197 14.66 2.18 4.62
C ALA A 197 15.53 0.93 4.55
N ASP A 198 16.38 0.70 5.52
CA ASP A 198 17.27 -0.48 5.55
C ASP A 198 16.49 -1.72 6.01
N LEU A 199 15.59 -2.21 5.15
CA LEU A 199 14.75 -3.37 5.45
C LEU A 199 15.48 -4.70 5.28
N LEU A 200 16.65 -4.70 4.64
CA LEU A 200 17.45 -5.92 4.50
C LEU A 200 18.18 -6.26 5.80
N ASN A 201 18.73 -5.25 6.48
CA ASN A 201 19.39 -5.45 7.79
C ASN A 201 18.37 -5.38 8.94
N HIS A 202 17.24 -4.69 8.76
CA HIS A 202 16.23 -4.41 9.77
C HIS A 202 14.82 -4.73 9.27
N PRO A 203 14.51 -6.00 8.96
CA PRO A 203 13.19 -6.40 8.49
C PRO A 203 12.07 -6.12 9.52
N GLU A 204 12.41 -6.09 10.81
CA GLU A 204 11.52 -5.79 11.92
C GLU A 204 10.94 -4.36 11.90
N TYR A 205 11.54 -3.42 11.16
CA TYR A 205 11.00 -2.06 11.05
C TYR A 205 9.58 -2.04 10.49
N ILE A 206 9.21 -3.01 9.63
CA ILE A 206 7.86 -3.12 9.09
C ILE A 206 6.85 -3.47 10.19
N GLU A 207 7.21 -4.31 11.15
CA GLU A 207 6.30 -4.68 12.25
C GLU A 207 6.33 -3.70 13.44
N GLN A 208 7.22 -2.70 13.42
CA GLN A 208 7.35 -1.67 14.43
C GLN A 208 6.77 -0.31 14.02
N ASN A 209 6.52 -0.10 12.71
CA ASN A 209 6.05 1.17 12.16
C ASN A 209 4.89 0.94 11.19
N ALA A 210 3.67 1.29 11.60
CA ALA A 210 2.46 1.10 10.82
C ALA A 210 2.47 1.90 9.50
N THR A 211 3.02 3.11 9.50
CA THR A 211 3.17 3.91 8.27
C THR A 211 4.07 3.19 7.27
N LEU A 212 5.22 2.68 7.72
CA LEU A 212 6.14 1.93 6.87
C LEU A 212 5.51 0.62 6.37
N ALA A 213 4.73 -0.06 7.23
CA ALA A 213 4.00 -1.28 6.86
C ALA A 213 2.96 -1.03 5.75
N PHE A 214 2.24 0.09 5.81
CA PHE A 214 1.34 0.51 4.74
C PHE A 214 2.09 1.00 3.49
N GLN A 215 3.19 1.73 3.63
CA GLN A 215 4.04 2.14 2.50
C GLN A 215 4.55 0.94 1.72
N ALA A 216 5.04 -0.07 2.40
CA ALA A 216 5.50 -1.32 1.80
C ALA A 216 4.37 -2.06 1.06
N ALA A 217 3.18 -2.08 1.63
CA ALA A 217 1.99 -2.69 1.01
C ALA A 217 1.54 -1.93 -0.24
N ILE A 218 1.48 -0.60 -0.19
CA ILE A 218 1.09 0.23 -1.33
C ILE A 218 2.17 0.18 -2.42
N TRP A 219 3.45 0.17 -2.04
CA TRP A 219 4.55 -0.06 -2.97
C TRP A 219 4.37 -1.37 -3.74
N LYS A 220 4.06 -2.48 -3.05
CA LYS A 220 3.77 -3.77 -3.68
C LYS A 220 2.56 -3.72 -4.62
N TRP A 221 1.53 -2.95 -4.28
CA TRP A 221 0.32 -2.75 -5.10
C TRP A 221 0.59 -2.00 -6.40
N ILE A 222 1.42 -0.95 -6.36
CA ILE A 222 1.62 -0.03 -7.47
C ILE A 222 2.87 -0.35 -8.32
N THR A 223 3.71 -1.29 -7.85
CA THR A 223 4.97 -1.63 -8.52
C THR A 223 4.82 -2.93 -9.33
N PRO A 224 5.11 -2.93 -10.63
CA PRO A 224 5.18 -4.16 -11.42
C PRO A 224 6.23 -5.12 -10.88
N VAL A 225 5.91 -6.41 -10.82
CA VAL A 225 6.87 -7.46 -10.40
C VAL A 225 8.02 -7.58 -11.39
N LYS A 226 7.73 -7.44 -12.70
CA LYS A 226 8.73 -7.45 -13.78
C LYS A 226 8.57 -6.23 -14.68
N LYS A 227 9.68 -5.78 -15.24
CA LYS A 227 9.65 -4.77 -16.31
C LYS A 227 8.76 -5.23 -17.47
N GLY A 228 7.80 -4.39 -17.85
CA GLY A 228 6.85 -4.66 -18.93
C GLY A 228 5.59 -5.38 -18.53
N GLN A 229 5.45 -5.77 -17.25
CA GLN A 229 4.18 -6.23 -16.68
C GLN A 229 3.40 -5.05 -16.09
N PRO A 230 2.07 -5.16 -15.94
CA PRO A 230 1.28 -4.20 -15.20
C PRO A 230 1.51 -4.36 -13.69
N SER A 231 1.19 -3.31 -12.93
CA SER A 231 1.00 -3.38 -11.48
C SER A 231 -0.42 -3.85 -11.13
N ALA A 232 -0.66 -4.19 -9.87
CA ALA A 232 -2.02 -4.48 -9.38
C ALA A 232 -2.93 -3.25 -9.53
N HIS A 233 -2.41 -2.05 -9.30
CA HIS A 233 -3.09 -0.79 -9.60
C HIS A 233 -3.53 -0.71 -11.06
N ASP A 234 -2.59 -0.92 -12.01
CA ASP A 234 -2.89 -0.76 -13.44
C ASP A 234 -3.99 -1.70 -13.94
N VAL A 235 -3.96 -2.95 -13.52
CA VAL A 235 -4.99 -3.93 -13.92
C VAL A 235 -6.34 -3.64 -13.29
N PHE A 236 -6.36 -3.00 -12.12
CA PHE A 236 -7.59 -2.67 -11.41
C PHE A 236 -8.26 -1.43 -11.95
N VAL A 237 -7.50 -0.34 -12.15
CA VAL A 237 -8.07 0.95 -12.59
C VAL A 237 -8.25 1.07 -14.11
N GLY A 238 -7.86 0.04 -14.89
CA GLY A 238 -8.03 -0.02 -16.34
C GLY A 238 -6.92 0.67 -17.14
N ASN A 239 -5.77 0.97 -16.54
CA ASN A 239 -4.59 1.47 -17.23
C ASN A 239 -3.93 0.40 -18.11
N TRP A 240 -4.03 -0.87 -17.69
CA TRP A 240 -3.50 -2.01 -18.44
C TRP A 240 -4.50 -2.52 -19.48
N LYS A 241 -3.97 -2.81 -20.69
CA LYS A 241 -4.73 -3.46 -21.76
C LYS A 241 -4.11 -4.82 -22.07
N PRO A 242 -4.90 -5.91 -22.04
CA PRO A 242 -4.41 -7.25 -22.34
C PRO A 242 -3.83 -7.35 -23.75
N THR A 243 -2.69 -8.03 -23.86
CA THR A 243 -2.12 -8.46 -25.14
C THR A 243 -2.87 -9.71 -25.65
N LYS A 244 -2.53 -10.15 -26.89
CA LYS A 244 -3.06 -11.43 -27.41
C LYS A 244 -2.71 -12.61 -26.48
N ASN A 245 -1.49 -12.62 -25.92
CA ASN A 245 -1.06 -13.67 -25.00
C ASN A 245 -1.84 -13.62 -23.68
N ASP A 246 -2.16 -12.42 -23.18
CA ASP A 246 -2.98 -12.25 -21.99
C ASP A 246 -4.40 -12.77 -22.23
N THR A 247 -4.97 -12.47 -23.39
CA THR A 247 -6.30 -12.98 -23.78
C THR A 247 -6.33 -14.50 -23.89
N LEU A 248 -5.30 -15.11 -24.50
CA LEU A 248 -5.16 -16.57 -24.58
C LEU A 248 -5.01 -17.21 -23.19
N ALA A 249 -4.34 -16.52 -22.28
CA ALA A 249 -4.18 -16.93 -20.88
C ALA A 249 -5.38 -16.54 -20.00
N LYS A 250 -6.49 -16.09 -20.58
CA LYS A 250 -7.71 -15.64 -19.88
C LYS A 250 -7.45 -14.54 -18.83
N ARG A 251 -6.36 -13.77 -18.96
CA ARG A 251 -6.08 -12.65 -18.08
C ARG A 251 -6.92 -11.45 -18.49
N VAL A 252 -7.78 -10.97 -17.60
CA VAL A 252 -8.66 -9.83 -17.81
C VAL A 252 -8.42 -8.74 -16.77
N PRO A 253 -8.54 -7.44 -17.11
CA PRO A 253 -8.46 -6.36 -16.12
C PRO A 253 -9.54 -6.53 -15.06
N GLY A 254 -9.20 -6.28 -13.81
CA GLY A 254 -10.13 -6.36 -12.69
C GLY A 254 -9.49 -6.93 -11.42
N PHE A 255 -10.32 -7.21 -10.43
CA PHE A 255 -9.87 -7.66 -9.12
C PHE A 255 -9.13 -9.01 -9.17
N GLY A 256 -9.59 -9.93 -10.00
CA GLY A 256 -8.92 -11.24 -10.20
C GLY A 256 -7.47 -11.10 -10.66
N ALA A 257 -7.19 -10.18 -11.61
CA ALA A 257 -5.83 -9.94 -12.08
C ALA A 257 -4.91 -9.38 -10.98
N THR A 258 -5.44 -8.63 -9.99
CA THR A 258 -4.64 -8.18 -8.84
C THR A 258 -4.14 -9.34 -7.99
N MET A 259 -5.00 -10.35 -7.76
CA MET A 259 -4.59 -11.57 -7.06
C MET A 259 -3.50 -12.32 -7.80
N ASN A 260 -3.62 -12.41 -9.14
CA ASN A 260 -2.64 -13.08 -9.99
C ASN A 260 -1.26 -12.40 -9.93
N LEU A 261 -1.22 -11.06 -9.88
CA LEU A 261 0.04 -10.32 -9.75
C LEU A 261 0.64 -10.39 -8.33
N LEU A 262 -0.21 -10.38 -7.30
CA LEU A 262 0.25 -10.32 -5.90
C LEU A 262 0.62 -11.69 -5.32
N TYR A 263 -0.06 -12.76 -5.76
CA TYR A 263 0.03 -14.08 -5.14
C TYR A 263 0.30 -15.21 -6.14
N GLY A 264 0.12 -14.96 -7.44
CA GLY A 264 0.41 -15.91 -8.51
C GLY A 264 -0.21 -17.28 -8.29
N ASP A 265 0.62 -18.29 -8.36
CA ASP A 265 0.28 -19.71 -8.26
C ASP A 265 -0.24 -20.14 -6.86
N LEU A 266 -0.05 -19.34 -5.83
CA LEU A 266 -0.66 -19.63 -4.51
C LEU A 266 -2.18 -19.55 -4.55
N THR A 267 -2.75 -18.75 -5.45
CA THR A 267 -4.17 -18.40 -5.45
C THR A 267 -4.86 -18.61 -6.79
N CYS A 268 -4.16 -18.43 -7.92
CA CYS A 268 -4.75 -18.37 -9.25
C CYS A 268 -4.46 -19.61 -10.11
N GLY A 269 -5.27 -19.84 -11.15
CA GLY A 269 -5.11 -20.97 -12.08
C GLY A 269 -5.42 -22.35 -11.49
N LYS A 270 -6.10 -22.41 -10.36
CA LYS A 270 -6.40 -23.65 -9.60
C LYS A 270 -7.90 -23.94 -9.47
N GLY A 271 -8.72 -23.23 -10.25
CA GLY A 271 -10.16 -23.28 -10.05
C GLY A 271 -10.58 -22.49 -8.82
N ASP A 272 -11.69 -22.89 -8.25
CA ASP A 272 -12.34 -22.22 -7.12
C ASP A 272 -11.70 -22.70 -5.80
N VAL A 273 -10.81 -21.91 -5.22
CA VAL A 273 -10.08 -22.24 -3.99
C VAL A 273 -10.41 -21.27 -2.85
N ASP A 274 -10.42 -21.79 -1.62
CA ASP A 274 -10.80 -21.02 -0.41
C ASP A 274 -9.97 -19.76 -0.22
N SER A 275 -8.66 -19.80 -0.50
CA SER A 275 -7.78 -18.66 -0.36
C SER A 275 -8.16 -17.51 -1.30
N MET A 276 -8.59 -17.82 -2.54
CA MET A 276 -9.10 -16.83 -3.49
C MET A 276 -10.46 -16.29 -3.03
N ASN A 277 -11.37 -17.17 -2.64
CA ASN A 277 -12.72 -16.82 -2.21
C ASN A 277 -12.70 -15.93 -0.97
N ASN A 278 -11.77 -16.16 -0.05
CA ASN A 278 -11.60 -15.31 1.12
C ASN A 278 -11.19 -13.88 0.73
N ILE A 279 -10.28 -13.71 -0.23
CA ILE A 279 -9.87 -12.39 -0.73
C ILE A 279 -11.04 -11.68 -1.42
N VAL A 280 -11.76 -12.38 -2.30
CA VAL A 280 -12.96 -11.86 -2.99
C VAL A 280 -14.03 -11.45 -1.97
N SER A 281 -14.27 -12.27 -0.96
CA SER A 281 -15.26 -12.00 0.09
C SER A 281 -14.94 -10.75 0.89
N HIS A 282 -13.68 -10.51 1.24
CA HIS A 282 -13.27 -9.26 1.89
C HIS A 282 -13.50 -8.05 0.99
N TYR A 283 -13.15 -8.14 -0.30
CA TYR A 283 -13.38 -7.05 -1.24
C TYR A 283 -14.87 -6.70 -1.35
N LEU A 284 -15.73 -7.69 -1.56
CA LEU A 284 -17.18 -7.49 -1.67
C LEU A 284 -17.77 -6.92 -0.38
N TYR A 285 -17.36 -7.43 0.77
CA TYR A 285 -17.77 -6.93 2.06
C TYR A 285 -17.35 -5.47 2.28
N TYR A 286 -16.14 -5.10 1.87
CA TYR A 286 -15.66 -3.73 2.01
C TYR A 286 -16.32 -2.76 1.02
N LEU A 287 -16.70 -3.21 -0.18
CA LEU A 287 -17.53 -2.40 -1.08
C LEU A 287 -18.87 -2.03 -0.45
N ASP A 288 -19.51 -2.99 0.23
CA ASP A 288 -20.76 -2.74 0.93
C ASP A 288 -20.57 -1.75 2.09
N LEU A 289 -19.56 -1.94 2.93
CA LEU A 289 -19.27 -1.06 4.07
C LEU A 289 -18.88 0.37 3.65
N LEU A 290 -18.30 0.53 2.47
CA LEU A 290 -17.94 1.82 1.91
C LEU A 290 -19.10 2.50 1.14
N GLY A 291 -20.26 1.84 1.05
CA GLY A 291 -21.43 2.35 0.36
C GLY A 291 -21.32 2.37 -1.16
N VAL A 292 -20.36 1.60 -1.72
CA VAL A 292 -20.25 1.42 -3.18
C VAL A 292 -21.21 0.35 -3.66
N GLY A 293 -21.40 -0.72 -2.85
CA GLY A 293 -22.20 -1.89 -3.16
C GLY A 293 -21.44 -2.97 -3.94
N ARG A 294 -21.65 -4.22 -3.54
CA ARG A 294 -20.98 -5.39 -4.15
C ARG A 294 -21.35 -5.62 -5.61
N GLU A 295 -22.50 -5.14 -6.06
CA GLU A 295 -22.93 -5.21 -7.45
C GLU A 295 -22.03 -4.40 -8.40
N GLN A 296 -21.26 -3.46 -7.86
CA GLN A 296 -20.29 -2.66 -8.61
C GLN A 296 -18.93 -3.36 -8.77
N ALA A 297 -18.75 -4.52 -8.17
CA ALA A 297 -17.49 -5.26 -8.25
C ALA A 297 -17.21 -5.82 -9.66
N GLY A 298 -18.26 -6.05 -10.44
CA GLY A 298 -18.19 -6.62 -11.78
C GLY A 298 -18.56 -8.12 -11.81
N PRO A 299 -18.56 -8.74 -12.98
CA PRO A 299 -18.90 -10.14 -13.17
C PRO A 299 -17.80 -11.07 -12.62
N HIS A 300 -18.12 -12.36 -12.48
CA HIS A 300 -17.28 -13.37 -11.84
C HIS A 300 -15.88 -13.49 -12.47
N ASP A 301 -15.77 -13.41 -13.79
CA ASP A 301 -14.51 -13.54 -14.53
C ASP A 301 -13.52 -12.39 -14.28
N VAL A 302 -13.99 -11.21 -13.90
CA VAL A 302 -13.11 -10.09 -13.48
C VAL A 302 -12.85 -10.09 -11.97
N LEU A 303 -13.70 -10.78 -11.18
CA LEU A 303 -13.55 -10.87 -9.72
C LEU A 303 -12.54 -11.95 -9.31
N THR A 304 -12.46 -13.04 -10.07
CA THR A 304 -11.66 -14.21 -9.73
C THR A 304 -10.49 -14.38 -10.69
N CYS A 305 -9.51 -15.15 -10.27
CA CYS A 305 -8.41 -15.60 -11.14
C CYS A 305 -8.36 -17.14 -11.26
N ALA A 306 -9.48 -17.80 -11.01
CA ALA A 306 -9.60 -19.27 -11.01
C ALA A 306 -9.06 -19.93 -12.27
N GLU A 307 -9.36 -19.32 -13.44
CA GLU A 307 -8.97 -19.83 -14.75
C GLU A 307 -7.86 -19.02 -15.44
N GLN A 308 -7.34 -17.99 -14.78
CA GLN A 308 -6.30 -17.14 -15.38
C GLN A 308 -4.96 -17.87 -15.41
N GLY A 309 -4.30 -17.86 -16.57
CA GLY A 309 -2.88 -18.24 -16.65
C GLY A 309 -2.03 -17.24 -15.86
N LEU A 310 -1.01 -17.75 -15.17
CA LEU A 310 -0.18 -16.96 -14.26
C LEU A 310 0.61 -15.87 -15.02
N PHE A 311 0.73 -14.68 -14.46
CA PHE A 311 1.68 -13.67 -14.93
C PHE A 311 3.12 -14.11 -14.72
N ASN A 312 3.38 -14.79 -13.61
CA ASN A 312 4.69 -15.30 -13.21
C ASN A 312 4.60 -16.78 -12.86
N PRO A 313 4.70 -17.70 -13.87
CA PRO A 313 4.74 -19.12 -13.61
C PRO A 313 5.93 -19.52 -12.71
N PRO A 314 5.85 -20.61 -11.93
CA PRO A 314 6.90 -21.06 -11.00
C PRO A 314 8.30 -21.24 -11.63
N ASP A 315 8.37 -21.61 -12.90
CA ASP A 315 9.64 -21.81 -13.64
C ASP A 315 10.25 -20.49 -14.15
N SER A 316 9.63 -19.35 -13.88
CA SER A 316 10.17 -18.05 -14.28
C SER A 316 10.94 -17.43 -13.12
N PRO A 317 12.13 -16.82 -13.35
CA PRO A 317 12.92 -16.20 -12.28
C PRO A 317 12.17 -15.16 -11.42
N ALA A 318 11.02 -14.65 -11.88
CA ALA A 318 10.18 -13.75 -11.09
C ALA A 318 9.06 -14.45 -10.32
N ALA A 319 8.79 -15.73 -10.56
CA ALA A 319 7.81 -16.49 -9.78
C ALA A 319 8.34 -16.75 -8.36
N VAL A 320 9.66 -16.89 -8.22
CA VAL A 320 10.33 -16.98 -6.91
C VAL A 320 10.08 -15.69 -6.09
N ALA A 321 9.91 -14.54 -6.74
CA ALA A 321 9.61 -13.26 -6.08
C ALA A 321 8.13 -13.10 -5.67
N ALA A 322 7.19 -13.83 -6.31
CA ALA A 322 5.75 -13.72 -6.07
C ALA A 322 5.18 -14.85 -5.21
N SER A 323 5.90 -15.98 -5.09
CA SER A 323 5.43 -17.23 -4.44
C SER A 323 5.68 -17.30 -2.94
N SER A 324 5.75 -16.17 -2.29
CA SER A 324 5.98 -16.14 -0.84
C SER A 324 4.96 -15.28 -0.11
#